data_b461b153b05799118dda02ad6f06f83d
#
_entry.id   b461b153b05799118dda02ad6f06f83d
#
_cell.length_a   1.000
_cell.length_b   1.000
_cell.length_c   1.000
_cell.angle_alpha   90.00
_cell.angle_beta   90.00
_cell.angle_gamma   90.00
#
_symmetry.space_group_name_H-M   'P 1'
#
loop_
_entity.id
_entity.type
_entity.pdbx_description
1 polymer ?
#
loop_
_entity_poly.entity_id
_entity_poly.type
_entity_poly.pdbx_seq_one_letter_code
_entity_poly.pdbx_strand_id
1 'polypeptide(L)'
;MNVHHLEIFYHVARHQGISAAVGKMPFSVQQPAISSQLKQLEDELGAPLFIRRPFDLTDAGRTLFVAISPFFGQLDALKEEIRGLSCDRLRVGASGVVFSTYLLPLLDALRQTFPDFRLSMRDGSASTLAEAVMTGDLDVAITSHGETTVRGVDCQSLAKLPLQLIVPREWANEPWNELLATKPIISLPKIEPLVHTFAKEMDRRGLPWEPGVEVHQLNAIAAFVERGFGIGLSVAVPRLPKKERIGSHGDPLDGLADDRPDTLTTVALPDFPEVSVNLLTTAAARRRPVVKAFIQGIGVLQTRLGLKK
;
A
#
# COMPACT_ATOMS: atom_id res chain seq x y z
N MET A 1 -15.90 2.94 31.23
CA MET A 1 -15.86 3.10 29.76
C MET A 1 -16.79 2.06 29.14
N ASN A 2 -17.82 2.51 28.42
CA ASN A 2 -18.84 1.64 27.82
C ASN A 2 -18.37 1.17 26.44
N VAL A 3 -18.34 -0.15 26.19
CA VAL A 3 -17.92 -0.74 24.88
C VAL A 3 -18.80 -0.26 23.74
N HIS A 4 -20.10 -0.03 23.98
CA HIS A 4 -21.00 0.51 22.96
C HIS A 4 -20.66 1.96 22.56
N HIS A 5 -20.23 2.81 23.51
CA HIS A 5 -19.75 4.16 23.17
C HIS A 5 -18.44 4.10 22.35
N LEU A 6 -17.55 3.14 22.64
CA LEU A 6 -16.34 2.91 21.85
C LEU A 6 -16.68 2.42 20.44
N GLU A 7 -17.67 1.54 20.29
CA GLU A 7 -18.13 1.05 18.98
C GLU A 7 -18.71 2.20 18.13
N ILE A 8 -19.52 3.06 18.73
CA ILE A 8 -20.05 4.26 18.06
C ILE A 8 -18.92 5.18 17.64
N PHE A 9 -17.98 5.46 18.55
CA PHE A 9 -16.81 6.29 18.23
C PHE A 9 -16.01 5.68 17.08
N TYR A 10 -15.74 4.37 17.10
CA TYR A 10 -15.03 3.64 16.04
C TYR A 10 -15.71 3.84 14.68
N HIS A 11 -17.03 3.63 14.59
CA HIS A 11 -17.76 3.79 13.33
C HIS A 11 -17.79 5.25 12.85
N VAL A 12 -17.96 6.22 13.74
CA VAL A 12 -17.96 7.65 13.38
C VAL A 12 -16.57 8.10 12.90
N ALA A 13 -15.51 7.67 13.56
CA ALA A 13 -14.14 7.92 13.15
C ALA A 13 -13.83 7.28 11.79
N ARG A 14 -14.15 6.01 11.62
CA ARG A 14 -13.93 5.22 10.38
C ARG A 14 -14.64 5.82 9.18
N HIS A 15 -15.84 6.36 9.36
CA HIS A 15 -16.64 6.93 8.28
C HIS A 15 -16.51 8.44 8.16
N GLN A 16 -15.59 9.06 8.92
CA GLN A 16 -15.26 10.47 8.88
C GLN A 16 -16.48 11.39 9.06
N GLY A 17 -17.40 11.00 9.94
CA GLY A 17 -18.55 11.83 10.29
C GLY A 17 -19.75 11.05 10.82
N ILE A 18 -20.54 11.73 11.65
CA ILE A 18 -21.73 11.15 12.26
C ILE A 18 -22.77 10.78 11.19
N SER A 19 -23.06 11.69 10.26
CA SER A 19 -24.03 11.44 9.18
C SER A 19 -23.60 10.32 8.24
N ALA A 20 -22.30 10.21 7.96
CA ALA A 20 -21.75 9.16 7.11
C ALA A 20 -21.72 7.78 7.81
N ALA A 21 -21.67 7.75 9.14
CA ALA A 21 -21.71 6.53 9.94
C ALA A 21 -23.14 5.98 10.13
N VAL A 22 -24.14 6.85 10.11
CA VAL A 22 -25.56 6.43 10.19
C VAL A 22 -25.89 5.49 9.03
N GLY A 23 -26.52 4.36 9.32
CA GLY A 23 -26.85 3.32 8.33
C GLY A 23 -25.68 2.37 7.95
N LYS A 24 -24.46 2.64 8.42
CA LYS A 24 -23.30 1.74 8.27
C LYS A 24 -22.94 1.02 9.57
N MET A 25 -23.57 1.40 10.68
CA MET A 25 -23.43 0.71 11.97
C MET A 25 -24.23 -0.60 11.97
N PRO A 26 -23.77 -1.63 12.71
CA PRO A 26 -24.46 -2.92 12.82
C PRO A 26 -25.76 -2.87 13.61
N PHE A 27 -26.13 -1.69 14.11
CA PHE A 27 -27.33 -1.41 14.92
C PHE A 27 -27.98 -0.10 14.48
N SER A 28 -29.28 0.03 14.70
CA SER A 28 -30.06 1.24 14.34
C SER A 28 -29.91 2.29 15.43
N VAL A 29 -29.22 3.38 15.12
CA VAL A 29 -29.06 4.55 16.01
C VAL A 29 -29.31 5.84 15.23
N GLN A 30 -30.03 6.77 15.83
CA GLN A 30 -30.28 8.09 15.27
C GLN A 30 -29.16 9.08 15.63
N GLN A 31 -28.92 10.09 14.76
CA GLN A 31 -27.85 11.08 14.94
C GLN A 31 -27.82 11.75 16.32
N PRO A 32 -28.97 12.17 16.93
CA PRO A 32 -28.95 12.79 18.26
C PRO A 32 -28.40 11.85 19.35
N ALA A 33 -28.74 10.55 19.27
CA ALA A 33 -28.25 9.56 20.23
C ALA A 33 -26.75 9.32 20.05
N ILE A 34 -26.25 9.24 18.82
CA ILE A 34 -24.81 9.15 18.52
C ILE A 34 -24.06 10.33 19.15
N SER A 35 -24.54 11.57 18.92
CA SER A 35 -23.91 12.77 19.44
C SER A 35 -23.89 12.80 20.98
N SER A 36 -24.97 12.34 21.62
CA SER A 36 -25.07 12.27 23.11
C SER A 36 -24.08 11.23 23.67
N GLN A 37 -23.99 10.05 23.05
CA GLN A 37 -23.11 8.97 23.53
C GLN A 37 -21.62 9.30 23.28
N LEU A 38 -21.30 9.97 22.18
CA LEU A 38 -19.94 10.47 21.93
C LEU A 38 -19.54 11.51 22.98
N LYS A 39 -20.47 12.44 23.32
CA LYS A 39 -20.21 13.42 24.37
C LYS A 39 -19.97 12.75 25.72
N GLN A 40 -20.77 11.74 26.09
CA GLN A 40 -20.54 10.98 27.32
C GLN A 40 -19.15 10.29 27.34
N LEU A 41 -18.70 9.79 26.19
CA LEU A 41 -17.35 9.20 26.06
C LEU A 41 -16.26 10.27 26.23
N GLU A 42 -16.44 11.45 25.62
CA GLU A 42 -15.52 12.59 25.76
C GLU A 42 -15.45 13.08 27.21
N ASP A 43 -16.61 13.18 27.86
CA ASP A 43 -16.70 13.59 29.27
C ASP A 43 -16.02 12.56 30.20
N GLU A 44 -16.20 11.27 29.95
CA GLU A 44 -15.56 10.19 30.71
C GLU A 44 -14.03 10.18 30.52
N LEU A 45 -13.54 10.47 29.32
CA LEU A 45 -12.10 10.49 28.99
C LEU A 45 -11.45 11.84 29.35
N GLY A 46 -12.24 12.87 29.63
CA GLY A 46 -11.76 14.22 29.95
C GLY A 46 -11.11 14.93 28.77
N ALA A 47 -11.37 14.49 27.54
CA ALA A 47 -10.76 15.07 26.33
C ALA A 47 -11.74 15.01 25.13
N PRO A 48 -11.79 16.06 24.28
CA PRO A 48 -12.54 16.01 23.03
C PRO A 48 -11.85 15.01 22.06
N LEU A 49 -12.66 14.19 21.38
CA LEU A 49 -12.18 13.19 20.44
C LEU A 49 -12.28 13.63 18.98
N PHE A 50 -13.16 14.62 18.70
CA PHE A 50 -13.40 15.11 17.34
C PHE A 50 -13.24 16.63 17.24
N ILE A 51 -12.64 17.06 16.11
CA ILE A 51 -12.74 18.42 15.61
C ILE A 51 -14.01 18.48 14.75
N ARG A 52 -14.87 19.49 14.98
CA ARG A 52 -16.18 19.54 14.33
C ARG A 52 -16.18 20.24 12.98
N ARG A 53 -15.23 21.16 12.74
CA ARG A 53 -15.15 21.92 11.47
C ARG A 53 -13.70 22.30 11.14
N PRO A 54 -13.09 21.70 10.09
CA PRO A 54 -13.58 20.53 9.35
C PRO A 54 -13.66 19.33 10.29
N PHE A 55 -14.46 18.30 9.93
CA PHE A 55 -14.56 17.10 10.75
C PHE A 55 -13.24 16.31 10.67
N ASP A 56 -12.58 16.11 11.81
CA ASP A 56 -11.37 15.31 11.94
C ASP A 56 -11.24 14.79 13.39
N LEU A 57 -10.32 13.87 13.62
CA LEU A 57 -9.95 13.40 14.95
C LEU A 57 -8.97 14.38 15.62
N THR A 58 -9.16 14.59 16.93
CA THR A 58 -8.12 15.20 17.77
C THR A 58 -6.97 14.21 17.99
N ASP A 59 -5.86 14.62 18.60
CA ASP A 59 -4.79 13.72 18.98
C ASP A 59 -5.26 12.63 19.95
N ALA A 60 -6.13 12.98 20.90
CA ALA A 60 -6.78 12.02 21.80
C ALA A 60 -7.67 11.06 21.02
N GLY A 61 -8.46 11.58 20.05
CA GLY A 61 -9.28 10.77 19.16
C GLY A 61 -8.43 9.82 18.30
N ARG A 62 -7.34 10.27 17.71
CA ARG A 62 -6.41 9.40 16.94
C ARG A 62 -5.81 8.32 17.83
N THR A 63 -5.38 8.67 19.04
CA THR A 63 -4.83 7.70 20.00
C THR A 63 -5.86 6.63 20.36
N LEU A 64 -7.10 7.02 20.67
CA LEU A 64 -8.18 6.10 20.97
C LEU A 64 -8.51 5.22 19.75
N PHE A 65 -8.66 5.82 18.56
CA PHE A 65 -8.98 5.12 17.32
C PHE A 65 -7.96 4.04 17.00
N VAL A 66 -6.66 4.36 17.07
CA VAL A 66 -5.57 3.39 16.87
C VAL A 66 -5.64 2.25 17.88
N ALA A 67 -5.97 2.56 19.15
CA ALA A 67 -6.02 1.55 20.21
C ALA A 67 -7.17 0.56 20.04
N ILE A 68 -8.36 1.01 19.58
CA ILE A 68 -9.56 0.17 19.51
C ILE A 68 -9.85 -0.42 18.13
N SER A 69 -9.32 0.17 17.05
CA SER A 69 -9.57 -0.29 15.68
C SER A 69 -9.21 -1.76 15.44
N PRO A 70 -8.09 -2.31 15.95
CA PRO A 70 -7.80 -3.73 15.81
C PRO A 70 -8.86 -4.64 16.45
N PHE A 71 -9.46 -4.21 17.57
CA PHE A 71 -10.49 -4.97 18.26
C PHE A 71 -11.80 -5.02 17.44
N PHE A 72 -12.32 -3.85 17.02
CA PHE A 72 -13.58 -3.81 16.27
C PHE A 72 -13.45 -4.39 14.86
N GLY A 73 -12.32 -4.20 14.20
CA GLY A 73 -12.03 -4.84 12.91
C GLY A 73 -11.99 -6.36 13.00
N GLN A 74 -11.45 -6.91 14.09
CA GLN A 74 -11.45 -8.36 14.35
C GLN A 74 -12.86 -8.92 14.63
N LEU A 75 -13.72 -8.17 15.33
CA LEU A 75 -15.09 -8.59 15.59
C LEU A 75 -15.90 -8.77 14.30
N ASP A 76 -15.74 -7.87 13.34
CA ASP A 76 -16.41 -7.99 12.04
C ASP A 76 -15.91 -9.21 11.26
N ALA A 77 -14.60 -9.46 11.24
CA ALA A 77 -14.01 -10.65 10.65
C ALA A 77 -14.50 -11.95 11.34
N LEU A 78 -14.56 -11.96 12.69
CA LEU A 78 -15.03 -13.08 13.46
C LEU A 78 -16.52 -13.38 13.21
N LYS A 79 -17.36 -12.36 13.08
CA LYS A 79 -18.78 -12.54 12.72
C LYS A 79 -18.93 -13.22 11.36
N GLU A 80 -18.11 -12.84 10.37
CA GLU A 80 -18.09 -13.49 9.05
C GLU A 80 -17.62 -14.94 9.17
N GLU A 81 -16.59 -15.21 9.96
CA GLU A 81 -16.06 -16.56 10.21
C GLU A 81 -17.10 -17.48 10.85
N ILE A 82 -17.77 -17.03 11.92
CA ILE A 82 -18.83 -17.79 12.60
C ILE A 82 -20.00 -18.11 11.67
N ARG A 83 -20.31 -17.21 10.75
CA ARG A 83 -21.38 -17.42 9.74
C ARG A 83 -20.96 -18.36 8.60
N GLY A 84 -19.74 -18.87 8.58
CA GLY A 84 -19.21 -19.71 7.52
C GLY A 84 -19.02 -18.97 6.18
N LEU A 85 -19.06 -17.63 6.22
CA LEU A 85 -18.97 -16.78 5.02
C LEU A 85 -17.55 -16.31 4.71
N SER A 86 -16.60 -16.60 5.58
CA SER A 86 -15.32 -15.88 5.61
C SER A 86 -14.09 -16.68 5.25
N CYS A 87 -14.19 -18.02 5.12
CA CYS A 87 -12.95 -18.80 5.00
C CYS A 87 -12.09 -18.42 3.78
N ASP A 88 -12.68 -17.87 2.74
CA ASP A 88 -12.00 -17.69 1.45
C ASP A 88 -12.00 -16.27 0.91
N ARG A 89 -12.17 -15.23 1.75
CA ARG A 89 -12.04 -13.84 1.32
C ARG A 89 -10.64 -13.31 1.59
N LEU A 90 -9.99 -12.77 0.56
CA LEU A 90 -8.69 -12.10 0.64
C LEU A 90 -8.84 -10.64 0.18
N ARG A 91 -8.44 -9.70 1.04
CA ARG A 91 -8.46 -8.25 0.76
C ARG A 91 -7.02 -7.74 0.75
N VAL A 92 -6.54 -7.33 -0.43
CA VAL A 92 -5.15 -6.93 -0.64
C VAL A 92 -5.08 -5.48 -1.08
N GLY A 93 -4.23 -4.70 -0.42
CA GLY A 93 -3.84 -3.36 -0.84
C GLY A 93 -2.44 -3.36 -1.46
N ALA A 94 -2.27 -2.71 -2.60
CA ALA A 94 -0.94 -2.47 -3.18
C ALA A 94 -1.02 -1.42 -4.28
N SER A 95 0.14 -0.92 -4.75
CA SER A 95 0.19 -0.11 -5.96
C SER A 95 -0.09 -0.93 -7.22
N GLY A 96 -0.58 -0.28 -8.27
CA GLY A 96 -0.94 -0.94 -9.54
C GLY A 96 0.20 -1.76 -10.15
N VAL A 97 1.45 -1.31 -10.02
CA VAL A 97 2.63 -2.06 -10.50
C VAL A 97 2.81 -3.37 -9.75
N VAL A 98 2.64 -3.36 -8.42
CA VAL A 98 2.75 -4.59 -7.62
C VAL A 98 1.64 -5.57 -8.01
N PHE A 99 0.42 -5.07 -8.24
CA PHE A 99 -0.70 -5.92 -8.67
C PHE A 99 -0.43 -6.61 -10.01
N SER A 100 -0.11 -5.84 -11.04
CA SER A 100 0.04 -6.38 -12.39
C SER A 100 1.25 -7.28 -12.54
N THR A 101 2.35 -6.96 -11.85
CA THR A 101 3.62 -7.66 -12.05
C THR A 101 3.76 -8.89 -11.17
N TYR A 102 3.37 -8.82 -9.89
CA TYR A 102 3.73 -9.86 -8.93
C TYR A 102 2.54 -10.61 -8.35
N LEU A 103 1.38 -9.94 -8.19
CA LEU A 103 0.27 -10.57 -7.48
C LEU A 103 -0.54 -11.51 -8.35
N LEU A 104 -0.71 -11.24 -9.64
CA LEU A 104 -1.50 -12.11 -10.51
C LEU A 104 -0.99 -13.56 -10.53
N PRO A 105 0.31 -13.83 -10.76
CA PRO A 105 0.82 -15.19 -10.71
C PRO A 105 0.66 -15.86 -9.34
N LEU A 106 0.80 -15.08 -8.26
CA LEU A 106 0.59 -15.58 -6.90
C LEU A 106 -0.87 -15.94 -6.63
N LEU A 107 -1.80 -15.15 -7.16
CA LEU A 107 -3.23 -15.38 -7.03
C LEU A 107 -3.69 -16.61 -7.80
N ASP A 108 -3.08 -16.89 -8.96
CA ASP A 108 -3.32 -18.12 -9.72
C ASP A 108 -2.92 -19.36 -8.92
N ALA A 109 -1.74 -19.34 -8.26
CA ALA A 109 -1.33 -20.42 -7.39
C ALA A 109 -2.27 -20.56 -6.15
N LEU A 110 -2.72 -19.44 -5.59
CA LEU A 110 -3.65 -19.45 -4.46
C LEU A 110 -5.00 -20.06 -4.83
N ARG A 111 -5.49 -19.80 -6.04
CA ARG A 111 -6.74 -20.34 -6.59
C ARG A 111 -6.77 -21.86 -6.68
N GLN A 112 -5.61 -22.48 -6.86
CA GLN A 112 -5.52 -23.96 -6.85
C GLN A 112 -5.79 -24.56 -5.47
N THR A 113 -5.44 -23.83 -4.40
CA THR A 113 -5.65 -24.30 -3.02
C THR A 113 -7.02 -23.85 -2.46
N PHE A 114 -7.52 -22.70 -2.90
CA PHE A 114 -8.76 -22.09 -2.48
C PHE A 114 -9.60 -21.73 -3.72
N PRO A 115 -10.29 -22.72 -4.39
CA PRO A 115 -10.95 -22.48 -5.67
C PRO A 115 -12.03 -21.41 -5.63
N ASP A 116 -12.75 -21.30 -4.51
CA ASP A 116 -13.87 -20.39 -4.33
C ASP A 116 -13.53 -19.10 -3.59
N PHE A 117 -12.22 -18.79 -3.42
CA PHE A 117 -11.83 -17.60 -2.67
C PHE A 117 -12.29 -16.31 -3.37
N ARG A 118 -12.73 -15.35 -2.57
CA ARG A 118 -13.14 -14.03 -3.03
C ARG A 118 -11.98 -13.06 -2.84
N LEU A 119 -11.61 -12.37 -3.92
CA LEU A 119 -10.56 -11.37 -3.92
C LEU A 119 -11.15 -9.97 -3.97
N SER A 120 -10.63 -9.09 -3.12
CA SER A 120 -10.83 -7.64 -3.20
C SER A 120 -9.46 -6.98 -3.25
N MET A 121 -9.23 -6.16 -4.28
CA MET A 121 -7.98 -5.43 -4.46
C MET A 121 -8.24 -3.93 -4.33
N ARG A 122 -7.35 -3.22 -3.63
CA ARG A 122 -7.44 -1.78 -3.41
C ARG A 122 -6.10 -1.12 -3.70
N ASP A 123 -6.12 -0.11 -4.54
CA ASP A 123 -4.99 0.79 -4.76
C ASP A 123 -5.07 1.97 -3.79
N GLY A 124 -3.93 2.53 -3.42
CA GLY A 124 -3.87 3.69 -2.53
C GLY A 124 -2.45 4.06 -2.12
N SER A 125 -2.35 5.20 -1.44
CA SER A 125 -1.09 5.65 -0.85
C SER A 125 -0.66 4.74 0.31
N ALA A 126 0.62 4.79 0.65
CA ALA A 126 1.17 3.99 1.75
C ALA A 126 0.42 4.21 3.08
N SER A 127 0.05 5.45 3.38
CA SER A 127 -0.68 5.80 4.60
C SER A 127 -2.11 5.26 4.62
N THR A 128 -2.84 5.41 3.50
CA THR A 128 -4.23 4.92 3.40
C THR A 128 -4.30 3.39 3.43
N LEU A 129 -3.32 2.71 2.86
CA LEU A 129 -3.24 1.24 2.90
C LEU A 129 -2.88 0.73 4.29
N ALA A 130 -1.96 1.40 5.00
CA ALA A 130 -1.61 1.06 6.38
C ALA A 130 -2.80 1.24 7.34
N GLU A 131 -3.55 2.34 7.19
CA GLU A 131 -4.78 2.57 7.94
C GLU A 131 -5.83 1.49 7.67
N ALA A 132 -6.04 1.13 6.40
CA ALA A 132 -6.99 0.10 6.01
C ALA A 132 -6.62 -1.30 6.55
N VAL A 133 -5.32 -1.62 6.71
CA VAL A 133 -4.88 -2.83 7.41
C VAL A 133 -5.16 -2.72 8.91
N MET A 134 -4.86 -1.58 9.52
CA MET A 134 -5.11 -1.35 10.95
C MET A 134 -6.60 -1.48 11.30
N THR A 135 -7.48 -0.93 10.46
CA THR A 135 -8.95 -0.99 10.66
C THR A 135 -9.56 -2.33 10.27
N GLY A 136 -8.79 -3.24 9.65
CA GLY A 136 -9.28 -4.53 9.19
C GLY A 136 -10.06 -4.46 7.86
N ASP A 137 -10.02 -3.33 7.15
CA ASP A 137 -10.58 -3.20 5.79
C ASP A 137 -9.75 -3.97 4.76
N LEU A 138 -8.44 -4.11 5.03
CA LEU A 138 -7.52 -4.95 4.30
C LEU A 138 -6.93 -6.03 5.21
N ASP A 139 -6.66 -7.19 4.64
CA ASP A 139 -5.97 -8.29 5.31
C ASP A 139 -4.45 -8.13 5.21
N VAL A 140 -4.00 -7.64 4.05
CA VAL A 140 -2.59 -7.44 3.72
C VAL A 140 -2.46 -6.17 2.88
N ALA A 141 -1.39 -5.40 3.09
CA ALA A 141 -0.96 -4.37 2.16
C ALA A 141 0.52 -4.55 1.79
N ILE A 142 0.85 -4.31 0.51
CA ILE A 142 2.23 -4.26 0.01
C ILE A 142 2.48 -2.84 -0.45
N THR A 143 3.34 -2.15 0.27
CA THR A 143 3.57 -0.72 0.05
C THR A 143 4.99 -0.31 0.43
N SER A 144 5.45 0.78 -0.15
CA SER A 144 6.70 1.45 0.22
C SER A 144 6.52 2.32 1.46
N HIS A 145 5.97 1.76 2.52
CA HIS A 145 5.86 2.47 3.80
C HIS A 145 7.23 2.56 4.47
N GLY A 146 7.59 3.74 5.01
CA GLY A 146 8.81 3.88 5.83
C GLY A 146 8.74 3.03 7.10
N GLU A 147 9.82 2.96 7.85
CA GLU A 147 9.95 2.17 9.10
C GLU A 147 9.02 2.60 10.25
N THR A 148 8.04 3.47 9.98
CA THR A 148 7.09 3.94 10.98
C THR A 148 6.22 2.79 11.45
N THR A 149 6.46 2.34 12.65
CA THR A 149 5.71 1.26 13.30
C THR A 149 4.28 1.74 13.56
N VAL A 150 3.33 1.21 12.83
CA VAL A 150 1.90 1.43 13.11
C VAL A 150 1.51 0.42 14.19
N ARG A 151 1.04 0.89 15.34
CA ARG A 151 0.67 0.04 16.48
C ARG A 151 -0.42 -0.95 16.06
N GLY A 152 -0.15 -2.25 16.29
CA GLY A 152 -1.10 -3.33 15.95
C GLY A 152 -1.00 -3.83 14.50
N VAL A 153 -0.07 -3.28 13.70
CA VAL A 153 0.23 -3.74 12.35
C VAL A 153 1.63 -4.33 12.34
N ASP A 154 1.75 -5.59 11.94
CA ASP A 154 3.02 -6.23 11.69
C ASP A 154 3.58 -5.73 10.35
N CYS A 155 4.83 -5.29 10.35
CA CYS A 155 5.55 -4.84 9.17
C CYS A 155 6.69 -5.82 8.86
N GLN A 156 6.66 -6.43 7.69
CA GLN A 156 7.71 -7.33 7.21
C GLN A 156 8.37 -6.73 5.97
N SER A 157 9.68 -6.51 6.01
CA SER A 157 10.42 -6.06 4.84
C SER A 157 10.41 -7.15 3.75
N LEU A 158 10.03 -6.75 2.53
CA LEU A 158 10.00 -7.62 1.35
C LEU A 158 11.21 -7.38 0.45
N ALA A 159 11.55 -6.11 0.21
CA ALA A 159 12.63 -5.74 -0.69
C ALA A 159 13.13 -4.33 -0.38
N LYS A 160 14.35 -4.07 -0.80
CA LYS A 160 14.91 -2.72 -0.96
C LYS A 160 15.18 -2.51 -2.45
N LEU A 161 14.57 -1.51 -3.02
CA LEU A 161 14.61 -1.26 -4.47
C LEU A 161 15.47 -0.02 -4.74
N PRO A 162 16.59 -0.17 -5.48
CA PRO A 162 17.39 0.97 -5.92
C PRO A 162 16.57 1.93 -6.81
N LEU A 163 16.88 3.21 -6.70
CA LEU A 163 16.34 4.23 -7.60
C LEU A 163 16.98 4.14 -8.97
N GLN A 164 16.21 4.42 -10.01
CA GLN A 164 16.66 4.46 -11.39
C GLN A 164 15.88 5.48 -12.20
N LEU A 165 16.43 5.87 -13.35
CA LEU A 165 15.74 6.66 -14.36
C LEU A 165 15.29 5.76 -15.50
N ILE A 166 14.10 5.99 -16.02
CA ILE A 166 13.64 5.45 -17.31
C ILE A 166 13.98 6.49 -18.35
N VAL A 167 14.71 6.09 -19.39
CA VAL A 167 15.19 7.00 -20.44
C VAL A 167 15.02 6.37 -21.83
N PRO A 168 14.94 7.16 -22.90
CA PRO A 168 15.11 6.68 -24.26
C PRO A 168 16.45 5.93 -24.40
N ARG A 169 16.48 4.89 -25.22
CA ARG A 169 17.67 4.03 -25.39
C ARG A 169 18.89 4.80 -25.91
N GLU A 170 18.67 5.88 -26.64
CA GLU A 170 19.72 6.78 -27.13
C GLU A 170 20.48 7.47 -25.99
N TRP A 171 19.87 7.65 -24.82
CA TRP A 171 20.49 8.28 -23.64
C TRP A 171 21.03 7.24 -22.63
N ALA A 172 21.09 5.97 -23.00
CA ALA A 172 21.52 4.88 -22.12
C ALA A 172 22.91 5.06 -21.50
N ASN A 173 23.81 5.72 -22.21
CA ASN A 173 25.20 5.95 -21.80
C ASN A 173 25.45 7.36 -21.23
N GLU A 174 24.43 8.20 -21.16
CA GLU A 174 24.57 9.52 -20.55
C GLU A 174 24.69 9.38 -19.04
N PRO A 175 25.58 10.15 -18.37
CA PRO A 175 25.70 10.16 -16.93
C PRO A 175 24.37 10.65 -16.30
N TRP A 176 23.95 9.97 -15.21
CA TRP A 176 22.67 10.28 -14.54
C TRP A 176 22.59 11.76 -14.07
N ASN A 177 23.71 12.36 -13.65
CA ASN A 177 23.77 13.75 -13.21
C ASN A 177 23.56 14.74 -14.37
N GLU A 178 24.03 14.44 -15.57
CA GLU A 178 23.76 15.24 -16.77
C GLU A 178 22.30 15.11 -17.21
N LEU A 179 21.75 13.90 -17.15
CA LEU A 179 20.33 13.67 -17.42
C LEU A 179 19.43 14.49 -16.49
N LEU A 180 19.71 14.46 -15.18
CA LEU A 180 18.94 15.22 -14.18
C LEU A 180 19.11 16.75 -14.34
N ALA A 181 20.27 17.22 -14.81
CA ALA A 181 20.52 18.63 -15.02
C ALA A 181 19.90 19.20 -16.29
N THR A 182 19.69 18.37 -17.32
CA THR A 182 19.33 18.85 -18.66
C THR A 182 17.93 18.43 -19.13
N LYS A 183 17.35 17.38 -18.55
CA LYS A 183 16.08 16.81 -19.00
C LYS A 183 14.96 17.05 -17.98
N PRO A 184 13.73 17.35 -18.42
CA PRO A 184 12.57 17.38 -17.53
C PRO A 184 12.36 16.03 -16.84
N ILE A 185 12.03 16.04 -15.55
CA ILE A 185 11.78 14.81 -14.78
C ILE A 185 10.28 14.55 -14.73
N ILE A 186 9.90 13.33 -15.07
CA ILE A 186 8.53 12.79 -14.90
C ILE A 186 8.54 11.99 -13.62
N SER A 187 7.71 12.36 -12.65
CA SER A 187 7.67 11.71 -11.34
C SER A 187 6.25 11.48 -10.84
N LEU A 188 6.14 10.73 -9.75
CA LEU A 188 4.95 10.71 -8.90
C LEU A 188 4.90 11.98 -8.04
N PRO A 189 3.77 12.26 -7.33
CA PRO A 189 3.68 13.34 -6.35
C PRO A 189 4.76 13.25 -5.27
N LYS A 190 5.21 14.40 -4.76
CA LYS A 190 6.26 14.49 -3.73
C LYS A 190 5.96 13.73 -2.43
N ILE A 191 4.67 13.45 -2.16
CA ILE A 191 4.24 12.65 -0.99
C ILE A 191 4.57 11.16 -1.13
N GLU A 192 4.79 10.67 -2.34
CA GLU A 192 5.09 9.25 -2.56
C GLU A 192 6.50 8.91 -2.05
N PRO A 193 6.68 7.78 -1.33
CA PRO A 193 7.95 7.41 -0.70
C PRO A 193 9.14 7.37 -1.66
N LEU A 194 8.92 6.92 -2.89
CA LEU A 194 9.91 6.94 -3.97
C LEU A 194 10.44 8.37 -4.20
N VAL A 195 9.53 9.31 -4.39
CA VAL A 195 9.85 10.70 -4.71
C VAL A 195 10.42 11.42 -3.48
N HIS A 196 9.86 11.15 -2.30
CA HIS A 196 10.38 11.68 -1.05
C HIS A 196 11.84 11.25 -0.80
N THR A 197 12.16 9.97 -1.04
CA THR A 197 13.52 9.44 -0.92
C THR A 197 14.47 10.12 -1.90
N PHE A 198 14.05 10.28 -3.16
CA PHE A 198 14.81 10.98 -4.18
C PHE A 198 15.01 12.46 -3.82
N ALA A 199 13.96 13.17 -3.46
CA ALA A 199 13.99 14.59 -3.11
C ALA A 199 14.96 14.87 -1.95
N LYS A 200 14.86 14.09 -0.87
CA LYS A 200 15.74 14.21 0.28
C LYS A 200 17.22 14.05 -0.10
N GLU A 201 17.53 13.15 -1.03
CA GLU A 201 18.90 12.94 -1.48
C GLU A 201 19.36 14.08 -2.40
N MET A 202 18.50 14.62 -3.26
CA MET A 202 18.80 15.79 -4.07
C MET A 202 19.09 17.02 -3.19
N ASP A 203 18.26 17.26 -2.17
CA ASP A 203 18.47 18.33 -1.20
C ASP A 203 19.82 18.17 -0.45
N ARG A 204 20.16 16.94 -0.02
CA ARG A 204 21.46 16.64 0.63
C ARG A 204 22.66 16.95 -0.26
N ARG A 205 22.50 16.78 -1.57
CA ARG A 205 23.55 17.08 -2.56
C ARG A 205 23.55 18.54 -2.99
N GLY A 206 22.60 19.36 -2.52
CA GLY A 206 22.44 20.75 -2.93
C GLY A 206 22.03 20.89 -4.39
N LEU A 207 21.38 19.89 -4.97
CA LEU A 207 20.89 19.87 -6.36
C LEU A 207 19.40 20.21 -6.37
N PRO A 208 19.02 21.40 -6.86
CA PRO A 208 17.61 21.74 -7.02
C PRO A 208 16.95 20.83 -8.06
N TRP A 209 15.73 20.41 -7.80
CA TRP A 209 14.95 19.68 -8.77
C TRP A 209 13.46 19.99 -8.62
N GLU A 210 12.75 19.94 -9.72
CA GLU A 210 11.30 20.03 -9.78
C GLU A 210 10.79 19.10 -10.89
N PRO A 211 9.63 18.44 -10.67
CA PRO A 211 9.05 17.62 -11.73
C PRO A 211 8.59 18.51 -12.90
N GLY A 212 9.00 18.16 -14.11
CA GLY A 212 8.46 18.75 -15.33
C GLY A 212 7.06 18.22 -15.65
N VAL A 213 6.78 16.96 -15.25
CA VAL A 213 5.48 16.30 -15.36
C VAL A 213 5.23 15.49 -14.10
N GLU A 214 4.07 15.66 -13.48
CA GLU A 214 3.63 14.84 -12.34
C GLU A 214 2.51 13.90 -12.78
N VAL A 215 2.65 12.61 -12.50
CA VAL A 215 1.68 11.56 -12.79
C VAL A 215 1.36 10.77 -11.52
N HIS A 216 0.14 10.26 -11.39
CA HIS A 216 -0.30 9.54 -10.20
C HIS A 216 -0.07 8.02 -10.25
N GLN A 217 0.40 7.50 -11.39
CA GLN A 217 0.62 6.06 -11.58
C GLN A 217 2.02 5.80 -12.12
N LEU A 218 2.78 4.94 -11.44
CA LEU A 218 4.16 4.61 -11.80
C LEU A 218 4.27 4.00 -13.22
N ASN A 219 3.29 3.20 -13.64
CA ASN A 219 3.26 2.60 -14.97
C ASN A 219 3.02 3.62 -16.11
N ALA A 220 2.45 4.79 -15.81
CA ALA A 220 2.27 5.86 -16.80
C ALA A 220 3.60 6.54 -17.18
N ILE A 221 4.59 6.53 -16.29
CA ILE A 221 5.88 7.22 -16.50
C ILE A 221 6.54 6.81 -17.83
N ALA A 222 6.62 5.49 -18.09
CA ALA A 222 7.23 4.99 -19.31
C ALA A 222 6.56 5.54 -20.58
N ALA A 223 5.23 5.65 -20.60
CA ALA A 223 4.49 6.17 -21.74
C ALA A 223 4.76 7.65 -22.00
N PHE A 224 5.01 8.46 -20.97
CA PHE A 224 5.40 9.85 -21.11
C PHE A 224 6.85 9.98 -21.60
N VAL A 225 7.76 9.15 -21.10
CA VAL A 225 9.17 9.10 -21.57
C VAL A 225 9.21 8.75 -23.06
N GLU A 226 8.46 7.73 -23.48
CA GLU A 226 8.39 7.30 -24.89
C GLU A 226 7.91 8.42 -25.84
N ARG A 227 7.07 9.31 -25.33
CA ARG A 227 6.58 10.47 -26.07
C ARG A 227 7.48 11.71 -26.01
N GLY A 228 8.67 11.59 -25.38
CA GLY A 228 9.66 12.66 -25.33
C GLY A 228 9.37 13.76 -24.30
N PHE A 229 8.52 13.52 -23.30
CA PHE A 229 8.27 14.50 -22.23
C PHE A 229 9.44 14.65 -21.25
N GLY A 230 10.43 13.79 -21.31
CA GLY A 230 11.63 13.85 -20.48
C GLY A 230 12.08 12.46 -20.01
N ILE A 231 12.67 12.41 -18.81
CA ILE A 231 13.15 11.19 -18.15
C ILE A 231 12.25 10.82 -16.99
N GLY A 232 12.07 9.52 -16.72
CA GLY A 232 11.16 9.04 -15.71
C GLY A 232 11.87 8.61 -14.42
N LEU A 233 11.47 9.13 -13.27
CA LEU A 233 11.94 8.63 -11.97
C LEU A 233 11.21 7.32 -11.62
N SER A 234 11.96 6.26 -11.30
CA SER A 234 11.42 4.94 -11.04
C SER A 234 12.29 4.16 -10.03
N VAL A 235 11.90 2.94 -9.72
CA VAL A 235 12.68 1.96 -8.95
C VAL A 235 13.07 0.76 -9.80
N ALA A 236 14.20 0.14 -9.49
CA ALA A 236 14.63 -1.09 -10.12
C ALA A 236 13.80 -2.27 -9.60
N VAL A 237 12.73 -2.57 -10.30
CA VAL A 237 11.83 -3.68 -9.97
C VAL A 237 12.49 -4.99 -10.41
N PRO A 238 12.75 -5.97 -9.50
CA PRO A 238 13.37 -7.25 -9.84
C PRO A 238 12.50 -8.01 -10.82
N ARG A 239 13.14 -8.73 -11.75
CA ARG A 239 12.46 -9.48 -12.80
C ARG A 239 13.11 -10.84 -12.96
N LEU A 240 12.31 -11.83 -13.32
CA LEU A 240 12.85 -13.15 -13.66
C LEU A 240 13.61 -13.08 -14.99
N PRO A 241 14.77 -13.77 -15.09
CA PRO A 241 15.52 -13.87 -16.34
C PRO A 241 14.67 -14.46 -17.46
N LYS A 242 14.83 -13.96 -18.69
CA LYS A 242 14.10 -14.46 -19.88
C LYS A 242 14.22 -15.98 -20.10
N LYS A 243 15.32 -16.59 -19.66
CA LYS A 243 15.58 -18.05 -19.78
C LYS A 243 14.67 -18.91 -18.91
N GLU A 244 14.20 -18.40 -17.80
CA GLU A 244 13.29 -19.14 -16.90
C GLU A 244 11.82 -19.07 -17.36
N ARG A 245 11.55 -18.29 -18.43
CA ARG A 245 10.22 -18.16 -19.03
C ARG A 245 9.89 -19.24 -20.07
N ILE A 246 10.89 -20.03 -20.50
CA ILE A 246 10.74 -21.02 -21.57
C ILE A 246 10.62 -22.43 -20.97
N GLY A 247 9.65 -22.67 -20.15
CA GLY A 247 9.57 -24.01 -19.63
C GLY A 247 8.40 -24.28 -18.71
N SER A 248 7.32 -24.56 -19.29
CA SER A 248 6.07 -25.12 -18.77
C SER A 248 4.91 -24.15 -18.86
N HIS A 249 3.99 -24.43 -19.76
CA HIS A 249 2.62 -23.92 -19.68
C HIS A 249 2.09 -24.21 -18.27
N GLY A 250 2.02 -23.16 -17.43
CA GLY A 250 1.46 -23.28 -16.08
C GLY A 250 2.32 -22.79 -14.92
N ASP A 251 3.53 -22.23 -15.13
CA ASP A 251 4.25 -21.57 -14.03
C ASP A 251 3.55 -20.21 -13.73
N PRO A 252 3.04 -20.03 -12.49
CA PRO A 252 2.37 -18.78 -12.09
C PRO A 252 3.22 -17.51 -12.27
N LEU A 253 4.54 -17.66 -12.49
CA LEU A 253 5.46 -16.53 -12.62
C LEU A 253 5.78 -16.16 -14.09
N ASP A 254 5.19 -16.84 -15.07
CA ASP A 254 5.38 -16.53 -16.51
C ASP A 254 4.91 -15.11 -16.90
N GLY A 255 4.07 -14.49 -16.08
CA GLY A 255 3.57 -13.11 -16.25
C GLY A 255 4.51 -11.98 -15.82
N LEU A 256 5.70 -12.27 -15.29
CA LEU A 256 6.68 -11.25 -14.84
C LEU A 256 7.47 -10.66 -16.03
N ALA A 257 6.78 -10.29 -17.11
CA ALA A 257 7.39 -9.72 -18.30
C ALA A 257 7.85 -8.26 -18.10
N ASP A 258 8.89 -7.86 -18.80
CA ASP A 258 9.25 -6.47 -18.97
C ASP A 258 8.34 -5.86 -20.04
N ASP A 259 7.29 -5.18 -19.64
CA ASP A 259 6.31 -4.54 -20.54
C ASP A 259 6.80 -3.17 -21.06
N ARG A 260 8.06 -2.79 -20.73
CA ARG A 260 8.62 -1.55 -21.26
C ARG A 260 8.86 -1.68 -22.76
N PRO A 261 8.53 -0.65 -23.53
CA PRO A 261 8.88 -0.58 -24.95
C PRO A 261 10.38 -0.80 -25.17
N ASP A 262 10.74 -1.49 -26.24
CA ASP A 262 12.17 -1.71 -26.63
C ASP A 262 12.92 -0.40 -26.89
N THR A 263 12.22 0.69 -27.09
CA THR A 263 12.74 2.06 -27.26
C THR A 263 13.29 2.65 -25.97
N LEU A 264 12.93 2.09 -24.80
CA LEU A 264 13.31 2.60 -23.49
C LEU A 264 14.34 1.70 -22.81
N THR A 265 15.10 2.30 -21.90
CA THR A 265 16.05 1.61 -21.02
C THR A 265 16.08 2.28 -19.65
N THR A 266 16.92 1.79 -18.74
CA THR A 266 17.09 2.39 -17.41
C THR A 266 18.53 2.76 -17.17
N VAL A 267 18.72 3.89 -16.46
CA VAL A 267 19.99 4.36 -15.93
C VAL A 267 19.90 4.31 -14.40
N ALA A 268 20.83 3.62 -13.76
CA ALA A 268 20.87 3.51 -12.30
C ALA A 268 21.20 4.86 -11.67
N LEU A 269 20.68 5.08 -10.46
CA LEU A 269 21.03 6.19 -9.58
C LEU A 269 21.93 5.65 -8.44
N PRO A 270 23.26 5.52 -8.68
CA PRO A 270 24.16 5.01 -7.67
C PRO A 270 24.21 5.97 -6.47
N ASP A 271 24.47 5.43 -5.29
CA ASP A 271 24.58 6.18 -4.04
C ASP A 271 23.30 6.94 -3.62
N PHE A 272 22.17 6.69 -4.26
CA PHE A 272 20.87 7.10 -3.74
C PHE A 272 20.32 6.04 -2.77
N PRO A 273 19.60 6.46 -1.71
CA PRO A 273 18.97 5.52 -0.81
C PRO A 273 17.93 4.64 -1.54
N GLU A 274 17.84 3.38 -1.12
CA GLU A 274 16.86 2.43 -1.67
C GLU A 274 15.47 2.68 -1.08
N VAL A 275 14.44 2.36 -1.85
CA VAL A 275 13.05 2.40 -1.41
C VAL A 275 12.68 1.06 -0.81
N SER A 276 12.30 1.04 0.46
CA SER A 276 11.86 -0.17 1.13
C SER A 276 10.43 -0.53 0.73
N VAL A 277 10.20 -1.78 0.32
CA VAL A 277 8.88 -2.35 0.10
C VAL A 277 8.57 -3.29 1.24
N ASN A 278 7.43 -3.08 1.87
CA ASN A 278 7.02 -3.79 3.08
C ASN A 278 5.66 -4.46 2.89
N LEU A 279 5.45 -5.59 3.55
CA LEU A 279 4.18 -6.24 3.75
C LEU A 279 3.63 -5.83 5.12
N LEU A 280 2.44 -5.28 5.12
CA LEU A 280 1.70 -4.89 6.31
C LEU A 280 0.55 -5.88 6.51
N THR A 281 0.36 -6.36 7.73
CA THR A 281 -0.75 -7.23 8.11
C THR A 281 -1.01 -7.14 9.61
N THR A 282 -2.12 -7.69 10.10
CA THR A 282 -2.37 -7.82 11.54
C THR A 282 -2.19 -9.26 11.99
N ALA A 283 -1.91 -9.49 13.28
CA ALA A 283 -1.83 -10.82 13.86
C ALA A 283 -3.13 -11.63 13.65
N ALA A 284 -4.28 -10.96 13.65
CA ALA A 284 -5.57 -11.59 13.40
C ALA A 284 -5.74 -12.02 11.93
N ALA A 285 -5.45 -11.12 10.98
CA ALA A 285 -5.53 -11.44 9.55
C ALA A 285 -4.60 -12.60 9.19
N ARG A 286 -3.38 -12.61 9.74
CA ARG A 286 -2.37 -13.65 9.51
C ARG A 286 -2.80 -15.07 9.95
N ARG A 287 -3.77 -15.20 10.86
CA ARG A 287 -4.30 -16.51 11.31
C ARG A 287 -5.23 -17.14 10.28
N ARG A 288 -5.82 -16.36 9.39
CA ARG A 288 -6.74 -16.85 8.37
C ARG A 288 -6.00 -17.68 7.33
N PRO A 289 -6.49 -18.89 6.96
CA PRO A 289 -5.79 -19.83 6.08
C PRO A 289 -5.40 -19.21 4.73
N VAL A 290 -6.31 -18.51 4.06
CA VAL A 290 -6.06 -17.87 2.76
C VAL A 290 -5.01 -16.76 2.85
N VAL A 291 -5.02 -15.95 3.93
CA VAL A 291 -4.04 -14.89 4.18
C VAL A 291 -2.66 -15.49 4.46
N LYS A 292 -2.61 -16.56 5.27
CA LYS A 292 -1.37 -17.27 5.57
C LYS A 292 -0.75 -17.86 4.30
N ALA A 293 -1.55 -18.50 3.46
CA ALA A 293 -1.08 -19.07 2.18
C ALA A 293 -0.58 -17.97 1.23
N PHE A 294 -1.28 -16.83 1.16
CA PHE A 294 -0.86 -15.67 0.38
C PHE A 294 0.51 -15.14 0.83
N ILE A 295 0.71 -14.95 2.15
CA ILE A 295 1.99 -14.47 2.70
C ILE A 295 3.12 -15.49 2.45
N GLN A 296 2.83 -16.79 2.55
CA GLN A 296 3.80 -17.84 2.23
C GLN A 296 4.20 -17.79 0.76
N GLY A 297 3.24 -17.60 -0.15
CA GLY A 297 3.49 -17.43 -1.58
C GLY A 297 4.37 -16.21 -1.90
N ILE A 298 4.17 -15.08 -1.21
CA ILE A 298 5.08 -13.93 -1.30
C ILE A 298 6.50 -14.32 -0.89
N GLY A 299 6.66 -15.11 0.18
CA GLY A 299 7.97 -15.60 0.62
C GLY A 299 8.68 -16.48 -0.43
N VAL A 300 7.93 -17.31 -1.16
CA VAL A 300 8.46 -18.10 -2.29
C VAL A 300 8.88 -17.16 -3.43
N LEU A 301 8.05 -16.19 -3.77
CA LEU A 301 8.35 -15.19 -4.79
C LEU A 301 9.62 -14.38 -4.46
N GLN A 302 9.77 -13.92 -3.20
CA GLN A 302 11.00 -13.24 -2.75
C GLN A 302 12.25 -14.11 -2.97
N THR A 303 12.17 -15.40 -2.67
CA THR A 303 13.30 -16.33 -2.85
C THR A 303 13.65 -16.47 -4.31
N ARG A 304 12.67 -16.63 -5.19
CA ARG A 304 12.88 -16.74 -6.64
C ARG A 304 13.45 -15.47 -7.28
N LEU A 305 13.05 -14.31 -6.76
CA LEU A 305 13.56 -13.01 -7.23
C LEU A 305 14.92 -12.63 -6.60
N GLY A 306 15.49 -13.48 -5.74
CA GLY A 306 16.75 -13.20 -5.06
C GLY A 306 16.68 -12.06 -4.03
N LEU A 307 15.47 -11.73 -3.54
CA LEU A 307 15.21 -10.62 -2.61
C LEU A 307 15.42 -10.98 -1.14
N LYS A 308 15.53 -12.27 -0.81
CA LYS A 308 15.92 -12.73 0.52
C LYS A 308 17.43 -12.72 0.65
N LYS A 309 17.95 -11.88 1.53
CA LYS A 309 19.26 -12.08 2.15
C LYS A 309 19.08 -12.82 3.46
#